data_af071fa76fc0419978d78134866c8f35
#
_entry.id   af071fa76fc0419978d78134866c8f35
#
_cell.length_a   1.000
_cell.length_b   1.000
_cell.length_c   1.000
_cell.angle_alpha   90.00
_cell.angle_beta   90.00
_cell.angle_gamma   90.00
#
_symmetry.space_group_name_H-M   'P 1'
#
loop_
_entity.id
_entity.type
_entity.pdbx_description
1 polymer ?
#
loop_
_entity_poly.entity_id
_entity_poly.type
_entity_poly.pdbx_seq_one_letter_code
_entity_poly.pdbx_strand_id
1 'polypeptide(L)'
;MGTTWWSPQLNALLGSLVVAAGAWLAWDSLPAWGVFLIAGIVTGFLVWQGRTIGLVWAWATLILGLESLAWPIVTMVQVRSVTMEPTDEQLGTMLSAVLTGLVSAVFWITFSYGFFKRARQPIAAESVDAIQDPSPAPQSKRSRRNK
;
A
#
# COMPACT_ATOMS: atom_id res chain seq x y z
N MET A 1 -1.84 -29.12 5.02
CA MET A 1 -1.94 -27.83 5.77
C MET A 1 -0.65 -27.02 5.57
N GLY A 2 -0.44 -26.40 4.40
CA GLY A 2 0.83 -25.73 4.06
C GLY A 2 0.69 -24.51 3.12
N THR A 3 -0.53 -24.09 2.76
CA THR A 3 -0.73 -23.13 1.67
C THR A 3 -1.03 -21.69 2.10
N THR A 4 -1.25 -21.43 3.40
CA THR A 4 -1.69 -20.10 3.86
C THR A 4 -0.56 -19.11 4.11
N TRP A 5 0.69 -19.54 4.27
CA TRP A 5 1.81 -18.65 4.57
C TRP A 5 2.46 -18.04 3.32
N TRP A 6 2.32 -18.71 2.17
CA TRP A 6 2.88 -18.25 0.89
C TRP A 6 2.09 -17.11 0.25
N SER A 7 0.79 -16.99 0.51
CA SER A 7 -0.06 -15.99 -0.14
C SER A 7 0.30 -14.53 0.19
N PRO A 8 0.60 -14.12 1.45
CA PRO A 8 0.98 -12.75 1.74
C PRO A 8 2.37 -12.39 1.19
N GLN A 9 3.32 -13.33 1.18
CA GLN A 9 4.66 -13.11 0.62
C GLN A 9 4.63 -12.93 -0.90
N LEU A 10 3.85 -13.76 -1.61
CA LEU A 10 3.63 -13.62 -3.05
C LEU A 10 2.96 -12.27 -3.39
N ASN A 11 1.98 -11.84 -2.60
CA ASN A 11 1.36 -10.54 -2.78
C ASN A 11 2.31 -9.38 -2.47
N ALA A 12 3.20 -9.51 -1.48
CA ALA A 12 4.23 -8.53 -1.19
C ALA A 12 5.21 -8.38 -2.36
N LEU A 13 5.60 -9.50 -2.98
CA LEU A 13 6.47 -9.53 -4.15
C LEU A 13 5.78 -8.90 -5.36
N LEU A 14 4.51 -9.21 -5.62
CA LEU A 14 3.72 -8.58 -6.68
C LEU A 14 3.55 -7.08 -6.43
N GLY A 15 3.21 -6.66 -5.21
CA GLY A 15 3.08 -5.26 -4.84
C GLY A 15 4.38 -4.49 -5.03
N SER A 16 5.52 -5.07 -4.68
CA SER A 16 6.82 -4.45 -4.87
C SER A 16 7.23 -4.33 -6.33
N LEU A 17 6.87 -5.32 -7.17
CA LEU A 17 7.09 -5.25 -8.62
C LEU A 17 6.27 -4.12 -9.26
N VAL A 18 5.03 -3.93 -8.83
CA VAL A 18 4.17 -2.83 -9.33
C VAL A 18 4.76 -1.47 -8.93
N VAL A 19 5.22 -1.32 -7.69
CA VAL A 19 5.91 -0.09 -7.22
C VAL A 19 7.21 0.13 -8.00
N ALA A 20 8.05 -0.89 -8.14
CA ALA A 20 9.31 -0.78 -8.88
C ALA A 20 9.11 -0.45 -10.37
N ALA A 21 8.05 -0.98 -10.99
CA ALA A 21 7.65 -0.63 -12.36
C ALA A 21 7.17 0.83 -12.45
N GLY A 22 6.41 1.31 -11.45
CA GLY A 22 6.00 2.70 -11.32
C GLY A 22 7.21 3.64 -11.24
N ALA A 23 8.17 3.32 -10.37
CA ALA A 23 9.41 4.07 -10.23
C ALA A 23 10.23 4.08 -11.54
N TRP A 24 10.33 2.93 -12.21
CA TRP A 24 11.05 2.85 -13.49
C TRP A 24 10.39 3.69 -14.59
N LEU A 25 9.06 3.66 -14.67
CA LEU A 25 8.31 4.48 -15.64
C LEU A 25 8.38 5.98 -15.32
N ALA A 26 8.42 6.35 -14.04
CA ALA A 26 8.53 7.75 -13.62
C ALA A 26 9.94 8.32 -13.82
N TRP A 27 10.96 7.48 -13.69
CA TRP A 27 12.37 7.88 -13.72
C TRP A 27 13.13 7.13 -14.81
N ASP A 28 13.00 7.61 -16.03
CA ASP A 28 13.56 7.01 -17.27
C ASP A 28 15.10 6.77 -17.21
N SER A 29 15.80 7.41 -16.27
CA SER A 29 17.26 7.28 -16.06
C SER A 29 17.66 6.26 -15.01
N LEU A 30 16.72 5.51 -14.39
CA LEU A 30 17.07 4.53 -13.36
C LEU A 30 17.79 3.32 -13.99
N PRO A 31 19.01 3.01 -13.52
CA PRO A 31 19.71 1.82 -13.95
C PRO A 31 18.97 0.56 -13.43
N ALA A 32 19.04 -0.53 -14.20
CA ALA A 32 18.33 -1.77 -13.86
C ALA A 32 18.63 -2.28 -12.42
N TRP A 33 19.86 -2.16 -11.94
CA TRP A 33 20.21 -2.53 -10.56
C TRP A 33 19.49 -1.70 -9.52
N GLY A 34 19.20 -0.41 -9.81
CA GLY A 34 18.43 0.48 -8.94
C GLY A 34 16.99 0.01 -8.81
N VAL A 35 16.36 -0.45 -9.89
CA VAL A 35 15.01 -1.02 -9.89
C VAL A 35 14.94 -2.27 -9.00
N PHE A 36 15.94 -3.18 -9.11
CA PHE A 36 16.02 -4.36 -8.25
C PHE A 36 16.22 -3.99 -6.76
N LEU A 37 17.00 -2.96 -6.50
CA LEU A 37 17.22 -2.48 -5.14
C LEU A 37 15.93 -1.90 -4.53
N ILE A 38 15.20 -1.08 -5.28
CA ILE A 38 13.88 -0.56 -4.87
C ILE A 38 12.91 -1.72 -4.64
N ALA A 39 12.80 -2.67 -5.58
CA ALA A 39 11.95 -3.83 -5.44
C ALA A 39 12.29 -4.64 -4.17
N GLY A 40 13.58 -4.85 -3.88
CA GLY A 40 14.05 -5.56 -2.69
C GLY A 40 13.67 -4.84 -1.39
N ILE A 41 13.91 -3.52 -1.30
CA ILE A 41 13.57 -2.72 -0.14
C ILE A 41 12.05 -2.71 0.09
N VAL A 42 11.27 -2.48 -0.97
CA VAL A 42 9.80 -2.47 -0.89
C VAL A 42 9.26 -3.84 -0.51
N THR A 43 9.81 -4.93 -1.06
CA THR A 43 9.44 -6.30 -0.67
C THR A 43 9.70 -6.53 0.82
N GLY A 44 10.90 -6.20 1.30
CA GLY A 44 11.26 -6.34 2.71
C GLY A 44 10.31 -5.55 3.63
N PHE A 45 10.00 -4.31 3.25
CA PHE A 45 9.05 -3.47 3.97
C PHE A 45 7.63 -4.06 3.97
N LEU A 46 7.14 -4.50 2.81
CA LEU A 46 5.80 -5.08 2.68
C LEU A 46 5.67 -6.42 3.43
N VAL A 47 6.70 -7.25 3.44
CA VAL A 47 6.73 -8.49 4.23
C VAL A 47 6.72 -8.19 5.73
N TRP A 48 7.49 -7.19 6.15
CA TRP A 48 7.55 -6.80 7.56
C TRP A 48 6.23 -6.20 8.06
N GLN A 49 5.61 -5.32 7.27
CA GLN A 49 4.41 -4.60 7.66
C GLN A 49 3.11 -5.33 7.28
N GLY A 50 3.16 -6.18 6.25
CA GLY A 50 1.99 -6.81 5.63
C GLY A 50 1.57 -8.10 6.33
N ARG A 51 0.91 -8.01 7.50
CA ARG A 51 0.34 -9.17 8.20
C ARG A 51 -0.86 -9.79 7.45
N THR A 52 -1.53 -9.02 6.60
CA THR A 52 -2.67 -9.45 5.80
C THR A 52 -2.53 -8.98 4.35
N ILE A 53 -3.11 -9.71 3.40
CA ILE A 53 -3.07 -9.36 1.96
C ILE A 53 -3.61 -7.94 1.74
N GLY A 54 -4.69 -7.57 2.42
CA GLY A 54 -5.27 -6.22 2.34
C GLY A 54 -4.30 -5.12 2.78
N LEU A 55 -3.49 -5.39 3.81
CA LEU A 55 -2.50 -4.43 4.31
C LEU A 55 -1.32 -4.28 3.34
N VAL A 56 -0.89 -5.36 2.70
CA VAL A 56 0.16 -5.33 1.65
C VAL A 56 -0.27 -4.41 0.51
N TRP A 57 -1.48 -4.60 -0.01
CA TRP A 57 -2.01 -3.75 -1.07
C TRP A 57 -2.25 -2.31 -0.64
N ALA A 58 -2.67 -2.07 0.62
CA ALA A 58 -2.80 -0.73 1.18
C ALA A 58 -1.47 0.03 1.16
N TRP A 59 -0.39 -0.61 1.60
CA TRP A 59 0.94 -0.01 1.58
C TRP A 59 1.50 0.16 0.16
N ALA A 60 1.34 -0.84 -0.71
CA ALA A 60 1.79 -0.74 -2.10
C ALA A 60 1.12 0.43 -2.85
N THR A 61 -0.21 0.57 -2.71
CA THR A 61 -0.96 1.68 -3.33
C THR A 61 -0.62 3.04 -2.71
N LEU A 62 -0.29 3.09 -1.41
CA LEU A 62 0.18 4.31 -0.76
C LEU A 62 1.53 4.75 -1.34
N ILE A 63 2.47 3.83 -1.50
CA ILE A 63 3.79 4.12 -2.08
C ILE A 63 3.64 4.63 -3.52
N LEU A 64 2.79 3.98 -4.34
CA LEU A 64 2.47 4.44 -5.70
C LEU A 64 1.90 5.87 -5.71
N GLY A 65 1.03 6.20 -4.76
CA GLY A 65 0.50 7.56 -4.59
C GLY A 65 1.59 8.58 -4.27
N LEU A 66 2.52 8.22 -3.41
CA LEU A 66 3.67 9.07 -3.06
C LEU A 66 4.65 9.22 -4.23
N GLU A 67 4.91 8.16 -5.00
CA GLU A 67 5.71 8.22 -6.23
C GLU A 67 5.07 9.14 -7.26
N SER A 68 3.75 9.03 -7.46
CA SER A 68 3.00 9.90 -8.37
C SER A 68 3.08 11.37 -7.96
N LEU A 69 3.14 11.65 -6.65
CA LEU A 69 3.31 13.00 -6.12
C LEU A 69 4.76 13.50 -6.26
N ALA A 70 5.74 12.62 -6.15
CA ALA A 70 7.15 12.97 -6.26
C ALA A 70 7.54 13.33 -7.71
N TRP A 71 6.92 12.71 -8.70
CA TRP A 71 7.25 12.91 -10.12
C TRP A 71 7.19 14.37 -10.58
N PRO A 72 6.11 15.15 -10.37
CA PRO A 72 6.10 16.58 -10.74
C PRO A 72 7.19 17.38 -10.04
N ILE A 73 7.53 17.05 -8.80
CA ILE A 73 8.59 17.73 -8.05
C ILE A 73 9.96 17.50 -8.72
N VAL A 74 10.24 16.25 -9.07
CA VAL A 74 11.49 15.87 -9.76
C VAL A 74 11.57 16.55 -11.13
N THR A 75 10.49 16.54 -11.91
CA THR A 75 10.41 17.20 -13.22
C THR A 75 10.68 18.69 -13.08
N MET A 76 10.09 19.39 -12.10
CA MET A 76 10.35 20.81 -11.87
C MET A 76 11.81 21.09 -11.52
N VAL A 77 12.42 20.26 -10.68
CA VAL A 77 13.83 20.40 -10.28
C VAL A 77 14.74 20.20 -11.49
N GLN A 78 14.48 19.19 -12.32
CA GLN A 78 15.26 18.92 -13.52
C GLN A 78 15.21 20.07 -14.53
N VAL A 79 14.04 20.60 -14.83
CA VAL A 79 13.91 21.73 -15.77
C VAL A 79 14.61 22.97 -15.21
N ARG A 80 14.46 23.25 -13.92
CA ARG A 80 15.07 24.42 -13.30
C ARG A 80 16.60 24.35 -13.23
N SER A 81 17.18 23.14 -13.24
CA SER A 81 18.65 22.95 -13.23
C SER A 81 19.28 23.20 -14.60
N VAL A 82 18.50 23.16 -15.69
CA VAL A 82 19.02 23.24 -17.07
C VAL A 82 18.84 24.64 -17.66
N THR A 83 17.80 25.38 -17.29
CA THR A 83 17.48 26.69 -17.89
C THR A 83 17.02 27.71 -16.85
N MET A 84 17.51 28.95 -16.95
CA MET A 84 17.04 30.06 -16.11
C MET A 84 15.63 30.52 -16.48
N GLU A 85 15.24 30.40 -17.76
CA GLU A 85 13.90 30.70 -18.24
C GLU A 85 13.35 29.48 -19.00
N PRO A 86 12.28 28.85 -18.49
CA PRO A 86 11.66 27.71 -19.16
C PRO A 86 10.93 28.17 -20.44
N THR A 87 11.07 27.38 -21.51
CA THR A 87 10.32 27.60 -22.77
C THR A 87 8.84 27.24 -22.58
N ASP A 88 7.96 27.71 -23.47
CA ASP A 88 6.52 27.39 -23.43
C ASP A 88 6.26 25.87 -23.48
N GLU A 89 7.08 25.11 -24.21
CA GLU A 89 7.01 23.67 -24.29
C GLU A 89 7.37 23.01 -22.93
N GLN A 90 8.41 23.52 -22.26
CA GLN A 90 8.80 23.06 -20.92
C GLN A 90 7.75 23.38 -19.87
N LEU A 91 7.11 24.55 -19.96
CA LEU A 91 5.98 24.93 -19.10
C LEU A 91 4.78 23.99 -19.31
N GLY A 92 4.47 23.64 -20.56
CA GLY A 92 3.43 22.68 -20.91
C GLY A 92 3.71 21.29 -20.31
N THR A 93 4.96 20.81 -20.41
CA THR A 93 5.39 19.55 -19.82
C THR A 93 5.30 19.54 -18.30
N MET A 94 5.74 20.63 -17.64
CA MET A 94 5.60 20.80 -16.19
C MET A 94 4.13 20.78 -15.75
N LEU A 95 3.26 21.51 -16.43
CA LEU A 95 1.85 21.58 -16.10
C LEU A 95 1.19 20.20 -16.25
N SER A 96 1.49 19.49 -17.34
CA SER A 96 1.02 18.13 -17.58
C SER A 96 1.49 17.16 -16.49
N ALA A 97 2.77 17.23 -16.10
CA ALA A 97 3.32 16.42 -15.03
C ALA A 97 2.64 16.69 -13.68
N VAL A 98 2.38 17.96 -13.36
CA VAL A 98 1.67 18.34 -12.11
C VAL A 98 0.25 17.81 -12.11
N LEU A 99 -0.51 18.03 -13.18
CA LEU A 99 -1.89 17.57 -13.28
C LEU A 99 -1.99 16.05 -13.21
N THR A 100 -1.18 15.35 -13.99
CA THR A 100 -1.17 13.88 -14.02
C THR A 100 -0.72 13.31 -12.68
N GLY A 101 0.34 13.85 -12.10
CA GLY A 101 0.87 13.43 -10.81
C GLY A 101 -0.12 13.63 -9.67
N LEU A 102 -0.79 14.79 -9.61
CA LEU A 102 -1.79 15.07 -8.57
C LEU A 102 -3.03 14.19 -8.70
N VAL A 103 -3.58 14.04 -9.90
CA VAL A 103 -4.76 13.17 -10.12
C VAL A 103 -4.43 11.74 -9.77
N SER A 104 -3.28 11.24 -10.22
CA SER A 104 -2.79 9.89 -9.90
C SER A 104 -2.57 9.69 -8.41
N ALA A 105 -1.93 10.66 -7.74
CA ALA A 105 -1.68 10.60 -6.31
C ALA A 105 -2.98 10.55 -5.50
N VAL A 106 -3.95 11.42 -5.80
CA VAL A 106 -5.26 11.44 -5.13
C VAL A 106 -5.97 10.10 -5.32
N PHE A 107 -5.94 9.55 -6.54
CA PHE A 107 -6.53 8.24 -6.83
C PHE A 107 -5.91 7.13 -5.96
N TRP A 108 -4.59 6.98 -5.99
CA TRP A 108 -3.89 5.92 -5.28
C TRP A 108 -3.99 6.06 -3.77
N ILE A 109 -3.90 7.27 -3.22
CA ILE A 109 -4.04 7.53 -1.78
C ILE A 109 -5.46 7.22 -1.31
N THR A 110 -6.48 7.61 -2.08
CA THR A 110 -7.89 7.30 -1.77
C THR A 110 -8.13 5.78 -1.80
N PHE A 111 -7.56 5.10 -2.79
CA PHE A 111 -7.65 3.65 -2.91
C PHE A 111 -6.97 2.94 -1.75
N SER A 112 -5.78 3.40 -1.36
CA SER A 112 -5.04 2.94 -0.18
C SER A 112 -5.88 3.05 1.09
N TYR A 113 -6.53 4.20 1.32
CA TYR A 113 -7.42 4.41 2.48
C TYR A 113 -8.55 3.37 2.53
N GLY A 114 -9.14 3.05 1.38
CA GLY A 114 -10.17 2.00 1.25
C GLY A 114 -9.67 0.63 1.72
N PHE A 115 -8.45 0.25 1.33
CA PHE A 115 -7.82 -1.00 1.78
C PHE A 115 -7.50 -0.99 3.28
N PHE A 116 -6.97 0.11 3.82
CA PHE A 116 -6.73 0.23 5.26
C PHE A 116 -8.02 0.11 6.07
N LYS A 117 -9.10 0.75 5.63
CA LYS A 117 -10.40 0.66 6.28
C LYS A 117 -10.92 -0.78 6.30
N ARG A 118 -10.86 -1.48 5.16
CA ARG A 118 -11.26 -2.89 5.05
C ARG A 118 -10.42 -3.82 5.91
N ALA A 119 -9.10 -3.61 5.95
CA ALA A 119 -8.19 -4.45 6.73
C ALA A 119 -8.41 -4.32 8.26
N ARG A 120 -9.01 -3.21 8.72
CA ARG A 120 -9.29 -2.97 10.15
C ARG A 120 -10.70 -3.45 10.58
N GLN A 121 -11.63 -3.63 9.67
CA GLN A 121 -13.02 -4.00 10.00
C GLN A 121 -13.19 -5.38 10.66
N PRO A 122 -12.48 -6.45 10.28
CA PRO A 122 -12.67 -7.77 10.91
C PRO A 122 -12.38 -7.79 12.41
N ILE A 123 -11.40 -6.99 12.85
CA ILE A 123 -10.99 -6.92 14.27
C ILE A 123 -12.08 -6.26 15.13
N ALA A 124 -12.79 -5.29 14.56
CA ALA A 124 -13.87 -4.59 15.26
C ALA A 124 -15.16 -5.45 15.38
N ALA A 125 -15.48 -6.23 14.34
CA ALA A 125 -16.67 -7.09 14.36
C ALA A 125 -16.51 -8.24 15.36
N GLU A 126 -15.33 -8.90 15.39
CA GLU A 126 -15.05 -10.00 16.33
C GLU A 126 -15.07 -9.55 17.79
N SER A 127 -14.64 -8.32 18.07
CA SER A 127 -14.69 -7.76 19.44
C SER A 127 -16.10 -7.41 19.88
N VAL A 128 -17.00 -7.03 18.99
CA VAL A 128 -18.41 -6.76 19.30
C VAL A 128 -19.18 -8.05 19.58
N ASP A 129 -18.97 -9.09 18.77
CA ASP A 129 -19.59 -10.41 18.98
C ASP A 129 -19.11 -11.06 20.27
N ALA A 130 -17.84 -10.90 20.63
CA ALA A 130 -17.30 -11.40 21.89
C ALA A 130 -17.91 -10.70 23.15
N ILE A 131 -18.36 -9.46 23.00
CA ILE A 131 -19.02 -8.70 24.09
C ILE A 131 -20.52 -9.03 24.15
N GLN A 132 -21.15 -9.39 23.02
CA GLN A 132 -22.58 -9.68 22.95
C GLN A 132 -22.97 -11.12 23.28
N ASP A 133 -22.01 -12.07 23.35
CA ASP A 133 -22.26 -13.41 23.82
C ASP A 133 -21.84 -13.53 25.30
N PRO A 134 -22.72 -13.17 26.25
CA PRO A 134 -22.50 -13.50 27.65
C PRO A 134 -22.60 -15.02 27.75
N SER A 135 -21.46 -15.68 27.78
CA SER A 135 -21.31 -17.12 28.00
C SER A 135 -22.38 -17.60 28.97
N PRO A 136 -23.23 -18.56 28.56
CA PRO A 136 -24.22 -19.09 29.48
C PRO A 136 -23.49 -19.67 30.69
N ALA A 137 -23.79 -19.09 31.85
CA ALA A 137 -23.22 -19.52 33.13
C ALA A 137 -23.23 -21.05 33.22
N PRO A 138 -22.12 -21.69 33.65
CA PRO A 138 -22.02 -23.15 33.71
C PRO A 138 -23.21 -23.66 34.55
N GLN A 139 -24.14 -24.29 33.87
CA GLN A 139 -25.24 -24.96 34.54
C GLN A 139 -24.65 -25.97 35.48
N SER A 140 -24.59 -25.61 36.76
CA SER A 140 -24.27 -26.49 37.87
C SER A 140 -25.12 -27.76 37.71
N LYS A 141 -24.47 -28.87 37.25
CA LYS A 141 -25.03 -30.23 37.32
C LYS A 141 -25.34 -30.54 38.78
N ARG A 142 -26.51 -30.12 39.22
CA ARG A 142 -27.10 -30.54 40.48
C ARG A 142 -27.24 -32.05 40.41
N SER A 143 -26.21 -32.73 40.95
CA SER A 143 -26.21 -34.14 41.23
C SER A 143 -27.50 -34.53 41.95
N ARG A 144 -28.45 -35.14 41.23
CA ARG A 144 -29.55 -35.89 41.80
C ARG A 144 -28.98 -37.20 42.34
N ARG A 145 -28.46 -37.14 43.54
CA ARG A 145 -28.24 -38.29 44.40
C ARG A 145 -29.62 -38.59 45.04
N ASN A 146 -30.36 -39.55 44.48
CA ASN A 146 -31.52 -40.16 45.15
C ASN A 146 -31.22 -41.63 45.30
N LYS A 147 -31.13 -42.03 46.56
CA LYS A 147 -31.41 -43.24 47.30
C LYS A 147 -31.83 -44.49 46.53
#